data_b3dcc447b81bb829c08655bfd3caf03c
#
_entry.id   b3dcc447b81bb829c08655bfd3caf03c
#
_cell.length_a   1.000
_cell.length_b   1.000
_cell.length_c   1.000
_cell.angle_alpha   90.00
_cell.angle_beta   90.00
_cell.angle_gamma   90.00
#
_symmetry.space_group_name_H-M   'P 1'
#
loop_
_entity.id
_entity.type
_entity.pdbx_description
1 polymer ?
#
loop_
_entity_poly.entity_id
_entity_poly.type
_entity_poly.pdbx_seq_one_letter_code
_entity_poly.pdbx_strand_id
1 'polypeptide(L)'
;VRAAYEDYDVTLAGRLIQDFVCDHVSNWYVRLNRKRFWGSGSDRDKLAAYQTLYEVLRNIAVLSAPIAPCFMDRLYRDLVPDGEESVHYAMMPEPDCSLIDKDLEERMELAQRASSMVLALRRKVNIKVRQPLSKLVIPVISDKVRGQLEKVKDIILGEVNVKEAEFISDTTGIITKKIKPNFKTLGKVYGKRMKEIASAFAAMDQHVINAIQNAETAGAAYSLNLPEGEVILNPGDYM
;
A
#
# COMPACT_ATOMS: atom_id res chain seq x y z
N VAL A 1 1.99 19.09 4.64
CA VAL A 1 2.02 20.22 3.71
C VAL A 1 2.41 21.50 4.46
N ARG A 2 1.68 21.88 5.55
CA ARG A 2 1.99 23.09 6.34
C ARG A 2 3.46 23.14 6.77
N ALA A 3 3.95 22.10 7.44
CA ALA A 3 5.35 22.03 7.88
C ALA A 3 6.36 22.16 6.72
N ALA A 4 6.03 21.63 5.54
CA ALA A 4 6.88 21.77 4.37
C ALA A 4 6.91 23.23 3.86
N TYR A 5 5.79 23.97 3.94
CA TYR A 5 5.76 25.40 3.62
C TYR A 5 6.50 26.24 4.65
N GLU A 6 6.38 25.92 5.94
CA GLU A 6 7.12 26.58 7.02
C GLU A 6 8.63 26.41 6.87
N ASP A 7 9.05 25.27 6.32
CA ASP A 7 10.46 24.92 6.02
C ASP A 7 10.92 25.38 4.62
N TYR A 8 10.06 26.13 3.91
CA TYR A 8 10.28 26.59 2.52
C TYR A 8 10.52 25.45 1.50
N ASP A 9 10.17 24.19 1.83
CA ASP A 9 10.25 23.07 0.90
C ASP A 9 8.96 22.93 0.07
N VAL A 10 8.84 23.82 -0.92
CA VAL A 10 7.71 23.82 -1.85
C VAL A 10 7.65 22.53 -2.67
N THR A 11 8.79 21.91 -2.94
CA THR A 11 8.86 20.65 -3.68
C THR A 11 8.21 19.51 -2.90
N LEU A 12 8.52 19.41 -1.62
CA LEU A 12 7.89 18.43 -0.73
C LEU A 12 6.39 18.70 -0.58
N ALA A 13 6.00 19.96 -0.37
CA ALA A 13 4.59 20.35 -0.30
C ALA A 13 3.82 19.91 -1.55
N GLY A 14 4.36 20.21 -2.73
CA GLY A 14 3.75 19.85 -4.02
C GLY A 14 3.62 18.34 -4.21
N ARG A 15 4.64 17.56 -3.85
CA ARG A 15 4.60 16.09 -3.92
C ARG A 15 3.55 15.50 -2.99
N LEU A 16 3.49 15.96 -1.74
CA LEU A 16 2.48 15.50 -0.77
C LEU A 16 1.05 15.75 -1.27
N ILE A 17 0.80 16.93 -1.85
CA ILE A 17 -0.51 17.25 -2.44
C ILE A 17 -0.79 16.37 -3.66
N GLN A 18 0.18 16.21 -4.56
CA GLN A 18 0.03 15.38 -5.75
C GLN A 18 -0.27 13.92 -5.39
N ASP A 19 0.49 13.33 -4.47
CA ASP A 19 0.30 11.95 -4.05
C ASP A 19 -1.08 11.76 -3.40
N PHE A 20 -1.48 12.70 -2.54
CA PHE A 20 -2.82 12.66 -1.94
C PHE A 20 -3.93 12.75 -2.99
N VAL A 21 -3.85 13.71 -3.92
CA VAL A 21 -4.86 13.90 -4.97
C VAL A 21 -4.94 12.69 -5.91
N CYS A 22 -3.78 12.20 -6.36
CA CYS A 22 -3.74 11.09 -7.31
C CYS A 22 -4.12 9.76 -6.67
N ASP A 23 -3.47 9.40 -5.57
CA ASP A 23 -3.56 8.04 -5.03
C ASP A 23 -4.76 7.86 -4.09
N HIS A 24 -5.08 8.87 -3.27
CA HIS A 24 -6.16 8.75 -2.30
C HIS A 24 -7.49 9.33 -2.80
N VAL A 25 -7.49 10.52 -3.40
CA VAL A 25 -8.74 11.17 -3.83
C VAL A 25 -9.23 10.58 -5.16
N SER A 26 -8.44 10.70 -6.23
CA SER A 26 -8.87 10.33 -7.58
C SER A 26 -8.94 8.80 -7.76
N ASN A 27 -7.80 8.12 -7.57
CA ASN A 27 -7.67 6.69 -7.86
C ASN A 27 -8.28 5.78 -6.79
N TRP A 28 -8.65 6.32 -5.64
CA TRP A 28 -9.26 5.54 -4.56
C TRP A 28 -10.64 6.05 -4.20
N TYR A 29 -10.76 7.21 -3.56
CA TYR A 29 -12.05 7.72 -3.07
C TYR A 29 -13.09 7.90 -4.18
N VAL A 30 -12.78 8.69 -5.21
CA VAL A 30 -13.72 8.96 -6.33
C VAL A 30 -14.04 7.68 -7.09
N ARG A 31 -13.03 6.86 -7.35
CA ARG A 31 -13.20 5.61 -8.08
C ARG A 31 -14.10 4.60 -7.37
N LEU A 32 -13.90 4.38 -6.07
CA LEU A 32 -14.74 3.46 -5.28
C LEU A 32 -16.18 3.99 -5.12
N ASN A 33 -16.35 5.29 -4.98
CA ASN A 33 -17.64 5.93 -4.79
C ASN A 33 -18.36 6.29 -6.10
N ARG A 34 -17.84 5.84 -7.25
CA ARG A 34 -18.42 6.15 -8.55
C ARG A 34 -19.91 5.86 -8.64
N LYS A 35 -20.37 4.71 -8.12
CA LYS A 35 -21.78 4.33 -8.09
C LYS A 35 -22.63 5.27 -7.23
N ARG A 36 -22.07 5.79 -6.12
CA ARG A 36 -22.75 6.76 -5.24
C ARG A 36 -22.90 8.11 -5.92
N PHE A 37 -21.89 8.57 -6.66
CA PHE A 37 -21.94 9.85 -7.36
C PHE A 37 -22.93 9.84 -8.53
N TRP A 38 -22.95 8.79 -9.36
CA TRP A 38 -23.77 8.73 -10.56
C TRP A 38 -25.09 7.98 -10.39
N GLY A 39 -25.38 7.44 -9.23
CA GLY A 39 -26.67 6.79 -8.96
C GLY A 39 -27.86 7.78 -9.09
N SER A 40 -29.01 7.28 -9.53
CA SER A 40 -30.25 8.04 -9.56
C SER A 40 -30.82 8.17 -8.14
N GLY A 41 -31.16 9.38 -7.73
CA GLY A 41 -31.69 9.69 -6.41
C GLY A 41 -30.73 10.53 -5.57
N SER A 42 -31.30 11.22 -4.58
CA SER A 42 -30.56 12.03 -3.61
C SER A 42 -30.83 11.45 -2.23
N ASP A 43 -30.14 10.37 -1.91
CA ASP A 43 -30.20 9.80 -0.58
C ASP A 43 -29.10 10.40 0.34
N ARG A 44 -29.24 10.13 1.62
CA ARG A 44 -28.30 10.61 2.66
C ARG A 44 -26.87 10.13 2.39
N ASP A 45 -26.72 8.94 1.83
CA ASP A 45 -25.41 8.36 1.55
C ASP A 45 -24.71 9.09 0.39
N LYS A 46 -25.46 9.41 -0.67
CA LYS A 46 -24.94 10.21 -1.79
C LYS A 46 -24.54 11.60 -1.34
N LEU A 47 -25.37 12.25 -0.53
CA LEU A 47 -25.07 13.57 0.02
C LEU A 47 -23.78 13.54 0.85
N ALA A 48 -23.61 12.54 1.73
CA ALA A 48 -22.39 12.37 2.51
C ALA A 48 -21.15 12.21 1.62
N ALA A 49 -21.26 11.47 0.50
CA ALA A 49 -20.15 11.33 -0.45
C ALA A 49 -19.76 12.67 -1.11
N TYR A 50 -20.75 13.47 -1.49
CA TYR A 50 -20.50 14.80 -2.05
C TYR A 50 -19.93 15.77 -1.02
N GLN A 51 -20.43 15.77 0.23
CA GLN A 51 -19.90 16.59 1.29
C GLN A 51 -18.43 16.27 1.58
N THR A 52 -18.09 15.00 1.67
CA THR A 52 -16.68 14.59 1.84
C THR A 52 -15.81 15.06 0.67
N LEU A 53 -16.27 14.90 -0.55
CA LEU A 53 -15.51 15.35 -1.73
C LEU A 53 -15.36 16.87 -1.76
N TYR A 54 -16.42 17.60 -1.41
CA TYR A 54 -16.40 19.05 -1.29
C TYR A 54 -15.36 19.56 -0.30
N GLU A 55 -15.37 19.02 0.92
CA GLU A 55 -14.39 19.38 1.96
C GLU A 55 -12.96 19.09 1.52
N VAL A 56 -12.74 17.92 0.91
CA VAL A 56 -11.43 17.53 0.37
C VAL A 56 -10.97 18.51 -0.72
N LEU A 57 -11.81 18.83 -1.69
CA LEU A 57 -11.47 19.74 -2.80
C LEU A 57 -11.25 21.17 -2.31
N ARG A 58 -12.05 21.66 -1.38
CA ARG A 58 -11.88 22.95 -0.74
C ARG A 58 -10.51 23.05 -0.05
N ASN A 59 -10.16 22.07 0.75
CA ASN A 59 -8.87 22.03 1.44
C ASN A 59 -7.69 21.91 0.46
N ILE A 60 -7.83 21.13 -0.61
CA ILE A 60 -6.82 21.04 -1.69
C ILE A 60 -6.63 22.40 -2.35
N ALA A 61 -7.71 23.14 -2.63
CA ALA A 61 -7.62 24.47 -3.23
C ALA A 61 -6.80 25.43 -2.35
N VAL A 62 -7.07 25.47 -1.05
CA VAL A 62 -6.33 26.32 -0.12
C VAL A 62 -4.87 25.88 0.02
N LEU A 63 -4.61 24.59 0.21
CA LEU A 63 -3.26 24.06 0.38
C LEU A 63 -2.40 24.20 -0.89
N SER A 64 -3.01 24.18 -2.06
CA SER A 64 -2.31 24.27 -3.35
C SER A 64 -2.20 25.70 -3.89
N ALA A 65 -2.86 26.67 -3.28
CA ALA A 65 -2.86 28.07 -3.72
C ALA A 65 -1.44 28.68 -3.87
N PRO A 66 -0.47 28.39 -2.97
CA PRO A 66 0.89 28.89 -3.15
C PRO A 66 1.61 28.34 -4.39
N ILE A 67 1.21 27.20 -4.90
CA ILE A 67 1.84 26.53 -6.05
C ILE A 67 1.13 26.86 -7.36
N ALA A 68 -0.20 26.90 -7.35
CA ALA A 68 -1.04 27.11 -8.53
C ALA A 68 -2.10 28.21 -8.28
N PRO A 69 -1.69 29.46 -8.01
CA PRO A 69 -2.55 30.51 -7.47
C PRO A 69 -3.81 30.76 -8.31
N CYS A 70 -3.66 30.96 -9.60
CA CYS A 70 -4.80 31.32 -10.47
C CYS A 70 -5.82 30.19 -10.61
N PHE A 71 -5.35 28.94 -10.75
CA PHE A 71 -6.24 27.78 -10.89
C PHE A 71 -6.96 27.49 -9.58
N MET A 72 -6.27 27.53 -8.47
CA MET A 72 -6.85 27.25 -7.15
C MET A 72 -7.81 28.36 -6.69
N ASP A 73 -7.55 29.61 -7.05
CA ASP A 73 -8.49 30.70 -6.81
C ASP A 73 -9.80 30.50 -7.59
N ARG A 74 -9.70 30.12 -8.85
CA ARG A 74 -10.89 29.79 -9.65
C ARG A 74 -11.66 28.62 -9.06
N LEU A 75 -10.98 27.52 -8.73
CA LEU A 75 -11.59 26.34 -8.12
C LEU A 75 -12.28 26.67 -6.79
N TYR A 76 -11.61 27.45 -5.95
CA TYR A 76 -12.16 27.85 -4.64
C TYR A 76 -13.45 28.66 -4.80
N ARG A 77 -13.46 29.68 -5.67
CA ARG A 77 -14.67 30.49 -5.91
C ARG A 77 -15.82 29.70 -6.51
N ASP A 78 -15.52 28.72 -7.36
CA ASP A 78 -16.57 27.84 -7.92
C ASP A 78 -17.14 26.87 -6.87
N LEU A 79 -16.33 26.46 -5.88
CA LEU A 79 -16.76 25.55 -4.80
C LEU A 79 -17.43 26.27 -3.63
N VAL A 80 -16.97 27.46 -3.28
CA VAL A 80 -17.35 28.19 -2.04
C VAL A 80 -17.88 29.58 -2.40
N PRO A 81 -19.07 29.67 -3.03
CA PRO A 81 -19.60 30.95 -3.51
C PRO A 81 -19.87 31.98 -2.39
N ASP A 82 -20.17 31.48 -1.17
CA ASP A 82 -20.41 32.33 0.01
C ASP A 82 -19.17 32.46 0.90
N GLY A 83 -17.98 32.09 0.40
CA GLY A 83 -16.71 32.16 1.12
C GLY A 83 -15.98 33.48 0.94
N GLU A 84 -14.66 33.46 1.18
CA GLU A 84 -13.80 34.61 0.92
C GLU A 84 -13.78 34.93 -0.57
N GLU A 85 -13.58 36.23 -0.91
CA GLU A 85 -13.52 36.71 -2.29
C GLU A 85 -12.42 36.02 -3.12
N SER A 86 -11.38 35.56 -2.45
CA SER A 86 -10.27 34.80 -3.05
C SER A 86 -9.74 33.73 -2.10
N VAL A 87 -9.23 32.65 -2.67
CA VAL A 87 -8.53 31.58 -1.91
C VAL A 87 -7.35 32.14 -1.12
N HIS A 88 -6.77 33.25 -1.56
CA HIS A 88 -5.60 33.86 -0.92
C HIS A 88 -5.94 34.58 0.39
N TYR A 89 -7.20 34.84 0.67
CA TYR A 89 -7.68 35.34 1.95
C TYR A 89 -8.11 34.23 2.90
N ALA A 90 -8.30 33.01 2.38
CA ALA A 90 -8.68 31.89 3.18
C ALA A 90 -7.53 31.42 4.09
N MET A 91 -7.86 31.14 5.34
CA MET A 91 -6.87 30.59 6.27
C MET A 91 -6.52 29.14 5.93
N MET A 92 -5.24 28.80 6.07
CA MET A 92 -4.77 27.43 5.87
C MET A 92 -5.47 26.48 6.85
N PRO A 93 -6.09 25.39 6.37
CA PRO A 93 -6.86 24.49 7.19
C PRO A 93 -6.00 23.80 8.26
N GLU A 94 -6.56 23.65 9.44
CA GLU A 94 -5.97 22.87 10.52
C GLU A 94 -6.57 21.47 10.57
N PRO A 95 -5.77 20.44 10.88
CA PRO A 95 -6.29 19.09 11.01
C PRO A 95 -7.18 18.97 12.26
N ASP A 96 -8.38 18.44 12.11
CA ASP A 96 -9.20 18.01 13.22
C ASP A 96 -8.76 16.63 13.69
N CYS A 97 -7.93 16.60 14.73
CA CYS A 97 -7.39 15.35 15.26
C CYS A 97 -8.47 14.42 15.84
N SER A 98 -9.67 14.93 16.13
CA SER A 98 -10.78 14.12 16.63
C SER A 98 -11.39 13.19 15.57
N LEU A 99 -11.21 13.52 14.30
CA LEU A 99 -11.68 12.74 13.16
C LEU A 99 -10.69 11.68 12.69
N ILE A 100 -9.46 11.66 13.24
CA ILE A 100 -8.43 10.71 12.83
C ILE A 100 -8.68 9.34 13.46
N ASP A 101 -9.04 8.37 12.64
CA ASP A 101 -9.16 6.96 13.03
C ASP A 101 -7.99 6.17 12.40
N LYS A 102 -6.93 5.98 13.19
CA LYS A 102 -5.72 5.27 12.74
C LYS A 102 -5.98 3.82 12.33
N ASP A 103 -6.94 3.15 12.97
CA ASP A 103 -7.30 1.78 12.61
C ASP A 103 -8.01 1.73 11.25
N LEU A 104 -8.82 2.74 10.94
CA LEU A 104 -9.45 2.88 9.63
C LEU A 104 -8.42 3.22 8.55
N GLU A 105 -7.48 4.12 8.84
CA GLU A 105 -6.39 4.49 7.91
C GLU A 105 -5.53 3.27 7.59
N GLU A 106 -5.04 2.52 8.59
CA GLU A 106 -4.26 1.28 8.42
C GLU A 106 -5.03 0.26 7.57
N ARG A 107 -6.31 0.10 7.83
CA ARG A 107 -7.20 -0.82 7.13
C ARG A 107 -7.40 -0.45 5.67
N MET A 108 -7.61 0.84 5.39
CA MET A 108 -7.77 1.32 4.02
C MET A 108 -6.46 1.26 3.23
N GLU A 109 -5.32 1.53 3.88
CA GLU A 109 -4.01 1.34 3.28
C GLU A 109 -3.78 -0.14 2.90
N LEU A 110 -4.11 -1.07 3.79
CA LEU A 110 -4.03 -2.51 3.48
C LEU A 110 -4.92 -2.88 2.29
N ALA A 111 -6.14 -2.35 2.22
CA ALA A 111 -7.04 -2.59 1.10
C ALA A 111 -6.47 -2.06 -0.23
N GLN A 112 -5.91 -0.86 -0.22
CA GLN A 112 -5.30 -0.23 -1.39
C GLN A 112 -4.07 -1.01 -1.86
N ARG A 113 -3.19 -1.40 -0.94
CA ARG A 113 -1.98 -2.19 -1.23
C ARG A 113 -2.35 -3.58 -1.78
N ALA A 114 -3.29 -4.29 -1.14
CA ALA A 114 -3.75 -5.59 -1.61
C ALA A 114 -4.37 -5.50 -3.01
N SER A 115 -5.24 -4.53 -3.25
CA SER A 115 -5.84 -4.30 -4.56
C SER A 115 -4.80 -4.00 -5.64
N SER A 116 -3.83 -3.14 -5.33
CA SER A 116 -2.73 -2.79 -6.25
C SER A 116 -1.87 -4.00 -6.60
N MET A 117 -1.53 -4.85 -5.62
CA MET A 117 -0.78 -6.09 -5.86
C MET A 117 -1.56 -7.05 -6.76
N VAL A 118 -2.85 -7.25 -6.53
CA VAL A 118 -3.69 -8.13 -7.36
C VAL A 118 -3.81 -7.59 -8.78
N LEU A 119 -4.00 -6.28 -8.95
CA LEU A 119 -4.05 -5.66 -10.28
C LEU A 119 -2.71 -5.77 -11.01
N ALA A 120 -1.59 -5.66 -10.29
CA ALA A 120 -0.25 -5.89 -10.86
C ALA A 120 -0.06 -7.34 -11.30
N LEU A 121 -0.51 -8.32 -10.50
CA LEU A 121 -0.49 -9.74 -10.88
C LEU A 121 -1.36 -10.01 -12.11
N ARG A 122 -2.58 -9.46 -12.17
CA ARG A 122 -3.44 -9.57 -13.34
C ARG A 122 -2.77 -9.04 -14.61
N ARG A 123 -2.09 -7.88 -14.49
CA ARG A 123 -1.33 -7.28 -15.60
C ARG A 123 -0.18 -8.19 -16.06
N LYS A 124 0.55 -8.77 -15.11
CA LYS A 124 1.68 -9.67 -15.40
C LYS A 124 1.25 -10.91 -16.18
N VAL A 125 0.07 -11.47 -15.90
CA VAL A 125 -0.49 -12.64 -16.59
C VAL A 125 -1.49 -12.28 -17.69
N ASN A 126 -1.61 -10.97 -18.05
CA ASN A 126 -2.47 -10.43 -19.08
C ASN A 126 -3.98 -10.76 -18.91
N ILE A 127 -4.45 -10.87 -17.68
CA ILE A 127 -5.87 -11.04 -17.36
C ILE A 127 -6.51 -9.68 -17.11
N LYS A 128 -7.46 -9.28 -17.97
CA LYS A 128 -8.17 -8.00 -17.85
C LYS A 128 -9.05 -7.95 -16.59
N VAL A 129 -9.14 -6.79 -15.93
CA VAL A 129 -9.97 -6.62 -14.72
C VAL A 129 -11.45 -6.94 -14.96
N ARG A 130 -11.95 -6.71 -16.18
CA ARG A 130 -13.35 -7.07 -16.56
C ARG A 130 -13.64 -8.56 -16.52
N GLN A 131 -12.61 -9.41 -16.59
CA GLN A 131 -12.78 -10.86 -16.47
C GLN A 131 -12.84 -11.22 -14.98
N PRO A 132 -13.98 -11.71 -14.47
CA PRO A 132 -14.09 -12.10 -13.07
C PRO A 132 -13.22 -13.34 -12.79
N LEU A 133 -12.61 -13.37 -11.62
CA LEU A 133 -11.91 -14.55 -11.11
C LEU A 133 -12.72 -15.17 -9.97
N SER A 134 -12.59 -16.47 -9.80
CA SER A 134 -13.35 -17.22 -8.78
C SER A 134 -12.85 -16.89 -7.37
N LYS A 135 -11.53 -16.94 -7.16
CA LYS A 135 -10.96 -16.89 -5.81
C LYS A 135 -9.64 -16.12 -5.77
N LEU A 136 -9.46 -15.34 -4.73
CA LEU A 136 -8.23 -14.67 -4.34
C LEU A 136 -7.72 -15.30 -3.04
N VAL A 137 -6.48 -15.75 -3.03
CA VAL A 137 -5.84 -16.29 -1.83
C VAL A 137 -4.81 -15.27 -1.35
N ILE A 138 -4.97 -14.80 -0.11
CA ILE A 138 -4.10 -13.80 0.50
C ILE A 138 -3.40 -14.45 1.70
N PRO A 139 -2.07 -14.61 1.65
CA PRO A 139 -1.31 -15.04 2.81
C PRO A 139 -1.28 -13.94 3.87
N VAL A 140 -1.59 -14.29 5.11
CA VAL A 140 -1.58 -13.37 6.25
C VAL A 140 -0.63 -13.86 7.34
N ILE A 141 0.17 -12.95 7.87
CA ILE A 141 1.23 -13.27 8.83
C ILE A 141 0.70 -13.22 10.27
N SER A 142 -0.33 -12.40 10.54
CA SER A 142 -0.86 -12.20 11.89
C SER A 142 -2.38 -12.10 11.90
N ASP A 143 -2.99 -12.49 13.03
CA ASP A 143 -4.44 -12.39 13.23
C ASP A 143 -4.95 -10.94 13.21
N LYS A 144 -4.13 -9.97 13.64
CA LYS A 144 -4.46 -8.55 13.54
C LYS A 144 -4.69 -8.17 12.07
N VAL A 145 -3.74 -8.48 11.19
CA VAL A 145 -3.82 -8.18 9.75
C VAL A 145 -5.00 -8.92 9.12
N ARG A 146 -5.24 -10.18 9.50
CA ARG A 146 -6.42 -10.93 9.07
C ARG A 146 -7.72 -10.19 9.41
N GLY A 147 -7.89 -9.80 10.67
CA GLY A 147 -9.08 -9.09 11.13
C GLY A 147 -9.28 -7.73 10.44
N GLN A 148 -8.20 -7.02 10.11
CA GLN A 148 -8.27 -5.78 9.35
C GLN A 148 -8.69 -6.03 7.89
N LEU A 149 -8.10 -7.03 7.22
CA LEU A 149 -8.43 -7.39 5.84
C LEU A 149 -9.85 -7.93 5.69
N GLU A 150 -10.35 -8.69 6.65
CA GLU A 150 -11.73 -9.19 6.65
C GLU A 150 -12.75 -8.05 6.63
N LYS A 151 -12.50 -6.95 7.36
CA LYS A 151 -13.39 -5.78 7.40
C LYS A 151 -13.46 -5.01 6.07
N VAL A 152 -12.45 -5.12 5.22
CA VAL A 152 -12.36 -4.44 3.91
C VAL A 152 -12.39 -5.41 2.73
N LYS A 153 -12.70 -6.67 3.00
CA LYS A 153 -12.76 -7.75 2.00
C LYS A 153 -13.60 -7.38 0.78
N ASP A 154 -14.81 -6.86 1.01
CA ASP A 154 -15.76 -6.53 -0.07
C ASP A 154 -15.22 -5.38 -0.95
N ILE A 155 -14.50 -4.42 -0.37
CA ILE A 155 -13.87 -3.33 -1.11
C ILE A 155 -12.80 -3.91 -2.04
N ILE A 156 -11.93 -4.79 -1.52
CA ILE A 156 -10.89 -5.44 -2.31
C ILE A 156 -11.51 -6.26 -3.44
N LEU A 157 -12.49 -7.13 -3.13
CA LEU A 157 -13.14 -7.99 -4.11
C LEU A 157 -13.82 -7.18 -5.24
N GLY A 158 -14.50 -6.09 -4.86
CA GLY A 158 -15.14 -5.20 -5.82
C GLY A 158 -14.13 -4.50 -6.74
N GLU A 159 -13.00 -4.04 -6.19
CA GLU A 159 -11.96 -3.34 -6.93
C GLU A 159 -11.22 -4.26 -7.91
N VAL A 160 -10.91 -5.48 -7.49
CA VAL A 160 -10.13 -6.42 -8.32
C VAL A 160 -11.00 -7.38 -9.14
N ASN A 161 -12.32 -7.30 -9.04
CA ASN A 161 -13.31 -8.18 -9.70
C ASN A 161 -13.03 -9.67 -9.46
N VAL A 162 -13.04 -10.06 -8.19
CA VAL A 162 -12.92 -11.44 -7.74
C VAL A 162 -14.13 -11.78 -6.88
N LYS A 163 -14.63 -13.01 -6.97
CA LYS A 163 -15.87 -13.43 -6.28
C LYS A 163 -15.65 -13.72 -4.81
N GLU A 164 -14.51 -14.32 -4.46
CA GLU A 164 -14.22 -14.76 -3.11
C GLU A 164 -12.78 -14.46 -2.71
N ALA A 165 -12.53 -14.18 -1.43
CA ALA A 165 -11.19 -14.11 -0.87
C ALA A 165 -11.06 -15.09 0.30
N GLU A 166 -9.93 -15.78 0.34
CA GLU A 166 -9.51 -16.63 1.42
C GLU A 166 -8.21 -16.11 2.03
N PHE A 167 -8.20 -16.00 3.35
CA PHE A 167 -7.01 -15.61 4.10
C PHE A 167 -6.37 -16.86 4.70
N ILE A 168 -5.14 -17.13 4.31
CA ILE A 168 -4.40 -18.32 4.73
C ILE A 168 -3.21 -17.93 5.61
N SER A 169 -3.00 -18.67 6.69
CA SER A 169 -1.81 -18.52 7.56
C SER A 169 -0.71 -19.50 7.14
N ASP A 170 -1.10 -20.68 6.65
CA ASP A 170 -0.16 -21.65 6.12
C ASP A 170 0.00 -21.48 4.61
N THR A 171 1.21 -21.13 4.21
CA THR A 171 1.59 -20.94 2.81
C THR A 171 2.29 -22.15 2.20
N THR A 172 2.41 -23.23 2.95
CA THR A 172 3.08 -24.46 2.54
C THR A 172 2.39 -25.06 1.31
N GLY A 173 3.14 -25.27 0.25
CA GLY A 173 2.62 -25.79 -1.03
C GLY A 173 1.94 -24.78 -1.96
N ILE A 174 1.68 -23.53 -1.51
CA ILE A 174 1.07 -22.49 -2.35
C ILE A 174 2.12 -21.46 -2.79
N ILE A 175 3.04 -21.10 -1.91
CA ILE A 175 4.10 -20.14 -2.19
C ILE A 175 5.44 -20.86 -2.22
N THR A 176 6.10 -20.85 -3.35
CA THR A 176 7.49 -21.26 -3.47
C THR A 176 8.37 -20.12 -2.99
N LYS A 177 8.85 -20.20 -1.77
CA LYS A 177 9.81 -19.25 -1.23
C LYS A 177 11.17 -19.47 -1.89
N LYS A 178 11.87 -18.38 -2.17
CA LYS A 178 13.25 -18.41 -2.67
C LYS A 178 14.10 -17.51 -1.77
N ILE A 179 15.19 -18.03 -1.28
CA ILE A 179 16.18 -17.28 -0.50
C ILE A 179 17.37 -16.99 -1.41
N LYS A 180 17.95 -15.81 -1.31
CA LYS A 180 19.18 -15.44 -2.00
C LYS A 180 20.28 -15.17 -0.97
N PRO A 181 21.52 -15.64 -1.20
CA PRO A 181 22.62 -15.33 -0.32
C PRO A 181 23.00 -13.85 -0.40
N ASN A 182 23.29 -13.26 0.75
CA ASN A 182 23.81 -11.90 0.82
C ASN A 182 25.32 -11.93 0.56
N PHE A 183 25.71 -11.56 -0.66
CA PHE A 183 27.10 -11.59 -1.09
C PHE A 183 28.00 -10.61 -0.30
N LYS A 184 27.44 -9.57 0.32
CA LYS A 184 28.20 -8.59 1.09
C LYS A 184 28.66 -9.14 2.44
N THR A 185 27.85 -9.98 3.08
CA THR A 185 28.16 -10.58 4.38
C THR A 185 28.89 -11.91 4.19
N LEU A 186 28.30 -12.86 3.48
CA LEU A 186 28.89 -14.19 3.23
C LEU A 186 30.19 -14.13 2.43
N GLY A 187 30.31 -13.17 1.51
CA GLY A 187 31.53 -13.01 0.70
C GLY A 187 32.77 -12.66 1.50
N LYS A 188 32.63 -11.99 2.64
CA LYS A 188 33.76 -11.69 3.53
C LYS A 188 34.29 -12.93 4.25
N VAL A 189 33.40 -13.88 4.56
CA VAL A 189 33.74 -15.08 5.32
C VAL A 189 34.08 -16.26 4.41
N TYR A 190 33.27 -16.45 3.36
CA TYR A 190 33.32 -17.63 2.50
C TYR A 190 33.67 -17.32 1.03
N GLY A 191 34.40 -16.24 0.75
CA GLY A 191 34.66 -15.67 -0.58
C GLY A 191 34.98 -16.68 -1.68
N LYS A 192 35.84 -17.65 -1.43
CA LYS A 192 36.21 -18.70 -2.42
C LYS A 192 35.08 -19.71 -2.67
N ARG A 193 34.18 -19.91 -1.69
CA ARG A 193 33.08 -20.87 -1.74
C ARG A 193 31.74 -20.25 -2.16
N MET A 194 31.70 -18.97 -2.51
CA MET A 194 30.46 -18.27 -2.86
C MET A 194 29.71 -18.89 -4.03
N LYS A 195 30.40 -19.51 -4.99
CA LYS A 195 29.75 -20.22 -6.12
C LYS A 195 28.98 -21.46 -5.66
N GLU A 196 29.59 -22.23 -4.75
CA GLU A 196 28.99 -23.40 -4.15
C GLU A 196 27.76 -23.01 -3.31
N ILE A 197 27.92 -21.98 -2.46
CA ILE A 197 26.82 -21.45 -1.63
C ILE A 197 25.66 -20.96 -2.52
N ALA A 198 25.94 -20.19 -3.56
CA ALA A 198 24.92 -19.71 -4.48
C ALA A 198 24.18 -20.85 -5.20
N SER A 199 24.89 -21.91 -5.60
CA SER A 199 24.29 -23.11 -6.20
C SER A 199 23.42 -23.87 -5.21
N ALA A 200 23.86 -23.99 -3.96
CA ALA A 200 23.11 -24.63 -2.89
C ALA A 200 21.82 -23.84 -2.58
N PHE A 201 21.88 -22.54 -2.50
CA PHE A 201 20.69 -21.67 -2.32
C PHE A 201 19.70 -21.80 -3.48
N ALA A 202 20.17 -21.94 -4.72
CA ALA A 202 19.31 -22.15 -5.88
C ALA A 202 18.62 -23.52 -5.91
N ALA A 203 19.24 -24.53 -5.30
CA ALA A 203 18.77 -25.93 -5.25
C ALA A 203 18.04 -26.28 -3.94
N MET A 204 17.87 -25.31 -3.00
CA MET A 204 17.24 -25.57 -1.71
C MET A 204 15.77 -25.97 -1.85
N ASP A 205 15.42 -27.02 -1.11
CA ASP A 205 14.02 -27.43 -0.93
C ASP A 205 13.28 -26.48 0.03
N GLN A 206 11.96 -26.38 -0.11
CA GLN A 206 11.10 -25.54 0.72
C GLN A 206 11.20 -25.88 2.23
N HIS A 207 11.44 -27.14 2.57
CA HIS A 207 11.69 -27.55 3.97
C HIS A 207 12.91 -26.89 4.58
N VAL A 208 14.02 -26.85 3.85
CA VAL A 208 15.26 -26.18 4.28
C VAL A 208 15.05 -24.69 4.40
N ILE A 209 14.36 -24.06 3.44
CA ILE A 209 14.04 -22.64 3.46
C ILE A 209 13.18 -22.28 4.69
N ASN A 210 12.17 -23.07 4.99
CA ASN A 210 11.33 -22.87 6.19
C ASN A 210 12.14 -23.06 7.50
N ALA A 211 13.06 -24.04 7.55
CA ALA A 211 13.93 -24.24 8.71
C ALA A 211 14.86 -23.03 8.95
N ILE A 212 15.44 -22.47 7.88
CA ILE A 212 16.26 -21.26 7.94
C ILE A 212 15.45 -20.06 8.46
N GLN A 213 14.23 -19.85 7.97
CA GLN A 213 13.37 -18.76 8.42
C GLN A 213 12.91 -18.91 9.89
N ASN A 214 12.64 -20.15 10.31
CA ASN A 214 12.31 -20.40 11.72
C ASN A 214 13.51 -20.11 12.63
N ALA A 215 14.72 -20.48 12.21
CA ALA A 215 15.94 -20.14 12.93
C ALA A 215 16.16 -18.62 13.01
N GLU A 216 15.91 -17.89 11.91
CA GLU A 216 15.96 -16.42 11.88
C GLU A 216 14.98 -15.80 12.87
N THR A 217 13.72 -16.27 12.87
CA THR A 217 12.68 -15.78 13.79
C THR A 217 13.06 -16.04 15.26
N ALA A 218 13.76 -17.11 15.52
CA ALA A 218 14.31 -17.44 16.85
C ALA A 218 15.63 -16.74 17.18
N GLY A 219 16.18 -15.95 16.24
CA GLY A 219 17.48 -15.28 16.39
C GLY A 219 18.67 -16.25 16.41
N ALA A 220 18.50 -17.47 15.92
CA ALA A 220 19.50 -18.53 15.90
C ALA A 220 20.18 -18.64 14.53
N ALA A 221 21.46 -19.06 14.52
CA ALA A 221 22.16 -19.38 13.29
C ALA A 221 21.69 -20.74 12.74
N TYR A 222 21.66 -20.87 11.41
CA TYR A 222 21.34 -22.12 10.74
C TYR A 222 22.59 -22.71 10.09
N SER A 223 22.84 -23.99 10.34
CA SER A 223 23.98 -24.73 9.79
C SER A 223 23.62 -25.43 8.51
N LEU A 224 24.25 -25.03 7.42
CA LEU A 224 24.07 -25.61 6.10
C LEU A 224 25.28 -26.53 5.78
N ASN A 225 25.01 -27.83 5.66
CA ASN A 225 26.03 -28.81 5.28
C ASN A 225 26.24 -28.83 3.76
N LEU A 226 27.39 -28.42 3.30
CA LEU A 226 27.82 -28.44 1.90
C LEU A 226 28.98 -29.44 1.69
N PRO A 227 29.23 -29.89 0.44
CA PRO A 227 30.28 -30.84 0.15
C PRO A 227 31.68 -30.42 0.62
N GLU A 228 31.98 -29.12 0.58
CA GLU A 228 33.26 -28.54 1.01
C GLU A 228 33.27 -28.14 2.50
N GLY A 229 32.24 -28.53 3.28
CA GLY A 229 32.14 -28.30 4.73
C GLY A 229 30.92 -27.45 5.13
N GLU A 230 30.75 -27.33 6.43
CA GLU A 230 29.63 -26.63 7.03
C GLU A 230 29.70 -25.09 6.81
N VAL A 231 28.56 -24.47 6.52
CA VAL A 231 28.40 -23.02 6.40
C VAL A 231 27.38 -22.57 7.43
N ILE A 232 27.78 -21.69 8.32
CA ILE A 232 26.89 -21.10 9.33
C ILE A 232 26.25 -19.84 8.75
N LEU A 233 24.92 -19.84 8.69
CA LEU A 233 24.10 -18.73 8.21
C LEU A 233 23.53 -17.99 9.42
N ASN A 234 23.94 -16.73 9.60
CA ASN A 234 23.40 -15.86 10.62
C ASN A 234 22.22 -15.04 10.07
N PRO A 235 21.34 -14.51 10.93
CA PRO A 235 20.34 -13.53 10.53
C PRO A 235 20.97 -12.36 9.75
N GLY A 236 20.48 -12.10 8.52
CA GLY A 236 21.06 -11.09 7.62
C GLY A 236 22.04 -11.60 6.57
N ASP A 237 22.44 -12.87 6.59
CA ASP A 237 23.31 -13.48 5.58
C ASP A 237 22.55 -13.88 4.30
N TYR A 238 21.24 -13.72 4.29
CA TYR A 238 20.34 -14.02 3.15
C TYR A 238 19.18 -13.04 3.08
N MET A 239 18.50 -13.02 1.93
CA MET A 239 17.34 -12.17 1.61
C MET A 239 16.23 -12.99 0.99
#